data_ce2159d4edc105265bfaae927fa3c6d1
#
_entry.id   ce2159d4edc105265bfaae927fa3c6d1
#
_cell.length_a   1.000
_cell.length_b   1.000
_cell.length_c   1.000
_cell.angle_alpha   90.00
_cell.angle_beta   90.00
_cell.angle_gamma   90.00
#
_symmetry.space_group_name_H-M   'P 1'
#
loop_
_entity.id
_entity.type
_entity.pdbx_description
1 polymer ?
#
loop_
_entity_poly.entity_id
_entity_poly.type
_entity_poly.pdbx_seq_one_letter_code
_entity_poly.pdbx_strand_id
1 'polypeptide(L)'
;MGANASNYPHSCSPRVGGNSQAQQTFIGTSSYSHQGYGCESKLYSLDHGHEKPQDKKKKTSGLATLKKKFIKRRKSSRSADHAKQMRELLSGWDVRDVNALVEEYEGTSALKELYLQANLARPEARTLQKDMAELYQYKYCTDVDLIFQETCFPVHRAILAARCPFFKTLLSSSPEYGAEIIMDINTAGIDMPMFSALLHYLYTGEFGMEDSRFQNVDILVQLSEEFGTPNSLDVDMRALFDYMCYYDVVLSFSSNSDLVETFGGSQNCLDEELRAHKAVISSRSPFFRHLLQRRIRTGEEITDRTLRTPTRIILDESIIPKKYAKVILNCMYTDVVDLSVLHSSPSVGSLSEVQALVAGKLNMTRAEEAMELYHIALFLEFNMLAQGCEDIIAESISLDTLIAILKWSSQPYGSKWVHRQALHFLCEEFTQVMTSDVFYELSKDHLLTAIQSDYLQASEQDILKYLIKWGEHQLMKRIADREPNLLSGTAHSVNKRGVKRRDLDIEELREILSPLLPFVRIEHILPMNSEVLSDAMKRGLISTPPSDMLPTSEGGKSNAWLRQKNAGIYVRPRLFSPYVEEAKVIIINGT
;
A
#
# COMPACT_ATOMS: atom_id res chain seq x y z
N MET A 1 -49.53 -2.52 39.69
CA MET A 1 -50.20 -1.23 39.58
C MET A 1 -49.16 -0.23 39.11
N GLY A 2 -49.24 0.11 37.95
CA GLY A 2 -49.42 1.30 37.20
C GLY A 2 -48.32 1.46 36.14
N ALA A 3 -48.73 1.17 34.93
CA ALA A 3 -48.01 1.48 33.70
C ALA A 3 -48.07 3.00 33.38
N ASN A 4 -47.07 3.47 32.59
CA ASN A 4 -47.21 4.57 31.63
C ASN A 4 -46.02 4.50 30.69
N ALA A 5 -46.15 4.05 29.56
CA ALA A 5 -46.62 4.47 28.24
C ALA A 5 -45.79 5.60 27.64
N SER A 6 -45.06 5.14 26.64
CA SER A 6 -44.39 5.81 25.55
C SER A 6 -45.21 6.92 24.86
N ASN A 7 -44.53 7.93 24.32
CA ASN A 7 -45.00 8.70 23.17
C ASN A 7 -43.84 9.06 22.23
N TYR A 8 -43.84 8.40 21.08
CA TYR A 8 -43.21 8.87 19.85
C TYR A 8 -44.22 9.70 19.07
N PRO A 9 -43.81 10.74 18.37
CA PRO A 9 -44.58 11.24 17.24
C PRO A 9 -43.98 10.82 15.91
N HIS A 10 -44.90 10.41 15.08
CA HIS A 10 -44.74 9.94 13.70
C HIS A 10 -44.23 11.01 12.72
N SER A 11 -43.53 10.47 11.75
CA SER A 11 -43.17 10.98 10.42
C SER A 11 -44.25 11.82 9.72
N CYS A 12 -43.80 12.83 9.01
CA CYS A 12 -44.44 13.32 7.80
C CYS A 12 -43.41 13.45 6.69
N SER A 13 -43.56 12.62 5.67
CA SER A 13 -42.97 12.83 4.35
C SER A 13 -43.74 13.94 3.61
N PRO A 14 -43.08 14.66 2.73
CA PRO A 14 -43.72 15.05 1.48
C PRO A 14 -42.91 14.53 0.26
N ARG A 15 -43.69 13.95 -0.64
CA ARG A 15 -43.33 13.80 -2.05
C ARG A 15 -43.14 15.21 -2.64
N VAL A 16 -42.26 15.32 -3.59
CA VAL A 16 -42.44 15.80 -4.96
C VAL A 16 -41.10 15.90 -5.68
N GLY A 17 -40.96 15.32 -6.77
CA GLY A 17 -40.39 15.39 -8.02
C GLY A 17 -39.45 16.57 -8.34
N GLY A 18 -38.32 16.23 -8.92
CA GLY A 18 -37.42 17.18 -9.55
C GLY A 18 -36.22 16.44 -10.05
N ASN A 19 -36.17 16.19 -11.34
CA ASN A 19 -34.98 15.82 -12.08
C ASN A 19 -33.80 16.72 -11.68
N SER A 20 -32.76 16.16 -11.09
CA SER A 20 -31.45 16.77 -11.16
C SER A 20 -30.44 15.65 -11.38
N GLN A 21 -29.79 15.73 -12.53
CA GLN A 21 -28.67 14.95 -12.96
C GLN A 21 -27.61 14.96 -11.84
N ALA A 22 -27.29 13.78 -11.34
CA ALA A 22 -26.12 13.59 -10.52
C ALA A 22 -24.87 13.84 -11.40
N GLN A 23 -24.29 14.99 -11.28
CA GLN A 23 -22.93 15.24 -11.74
C GLN A 23 -21.99 14.41 -10.89
N GLN A 24 -21.51 13.33 -11.48
CA GLN A 24 -20.36 12.62 -10.97
C GLN A 24 -19.14 13.55 -11.15
N THR A 25 -18.68 14.12 -10.07
CA THR A 25 -17.38 14.81 -10.04
C THR A 25 -16.29 13.75 -10.09
N PHE A 26 -15.82 13.49 -11.29
CA PHE A 26 -14.53 12.86 -11.52
C PHE A 26 -13.44 13.84 -11.12
N ILE A 27 -12.80 13.60 -9.99
CA ILE A 27 -11.52 14.24 -9.68
C ILE A 27 -10.44 13.43 -10.39
N GLY A 28 -10.26 13.71 -11.67
CA GLY A 28 -9.14 13.28 -12.45
C GLY A 28 -8.09 14.38 -12.48
N THR A 29 -7.00 14.24 -11.76
CA THR A 29 -5.80 15.03 -12.02
C THR A 29 -5.13 14.49 -13.27
N SER A 30 -5.60 14.95 -14.41
CA SER A 30 -4.97 14.73 -15.70
C SER A 30 -4.29 16.03 -16.13
N SER A 31 -3.00 16.12 -15.92
CA SER A 31 -2.16 17.07 -16.64
C SER A 31 -1.60 16.40 -17.89
N TYR A 32 -2.37 16.43 -18.98
CA TYR A 32 -1.84 16.21 -20.31
C TYR A 32 -1.43 17.56 -20.88
N SER A 33 -0.12 17.77 -20.97
CA SER A 33 0.44 18.79 -21.85
C SER A 33 0.58 18.20 -23.24
N HIS A 34 -0.19 18.72 -24.19
CA HIS A 34 0.05 18.56 -25.61
C HIS A 34 1.40 19.19 -25.97
N GLN A 35 2.31 18.39 -26.48
CA GLN A 35 3.46 18.91 -27.22
C GLN A 35 3.16 18.86 -28.71
N GLY A 36 3.05 20.06 -29.25
CA GLY A 36 3.16 20.30 -30.67
C GLY A 36 4.63 20.39 -31.12
N TYR A 37 4.82 20.01 -32.31
CA TYR A 37 6.01 19.93 -33.16
C TYR A 37 6.99 21.10 -33.13
N GLY A 38 8.28 20.74 -33.21
CA GLY A 38 9.09 21.40 -34.22
C GLY A 38 10.35 22.13 -33.74
N CYS A 39 11.42 21.67 -34.34
CA CYS A 39 12.62 22.38 -34.77
C CYS A 39 13.86 22.38 -33.89
N GLU A 40 14.85 21.75 -34.48
CA GLU A 40 16.27 21.80 -34.12
C GLU A 40 16.84 23.20 -34.23
N SER A 41 17.71 23.57 -33.30
CA SER A 41 18.90 24.36 -33.64
C SER A 41 19.97 24.17 -32.56
N LYS A 42 21.11 23.66 -33.03
CA LYS A 42 22.41 23.69 -32.35
C LYS A 42 22.89 25.17 -32.28
N LEU A 43 23.47 25.58 -31.16
CA LEU A 43 24.75 26.33 -31.18
C LEU A 43 25.33 26.57 -29.76
N TYR A 44 26.61 26.12 -29.63
CA TYR A 44 27.77 26.62 -28.88
C TYR A 44 27.75 26.82 -27.36
N SER A 45 28.68 26.07 -26.79
CA SER A 45 29.29 26.15 -25.49
C SER A 45 29.86 27.53 -25.12
N LEU A 46 29.69 27.91 -23.85
CA LEU A 46 30.71 28.65 -23.10
C LEU A 46 30.66 28.24 -21.62
N ASP A 47 31.81 27.81 -21.19
CA ASP A 47 32.19 27.35 -19.87
C ASP A 47 32.22 28.53 -18.88
N HIS A 48 31.47 28.45 -17.78
CA HIS A 48 31.80 29.09 -16.51
C HIS A 48 31.15 28.32 -15.36
N GLY A 49 32.02 27.77 -14.52
CA GLY A 49 31.66 27.04 -13.34
C GLY A 49 30.85 27.88 -12.34
N HIS A 50 29.69 27.35 -12.00
CA HIS A 50 28.99 27.66 -10.75
C HIS A 50 28.39 26.39 -10.21
N GLU A 51 28.60 26.19 -8.93
CA GLU A 51 28.08 25.08 -8.13
C GLU A 51 26.60 24.87 -8.39
N LYS A 52 26.25 23.66 -8.82
CA LYS A 52 24.86 23.24 -9.01
C LYS A 52 24.18 23.09 -7.66
N PRO A 53 23.01 23.69 -7.43
CA PRO A 53 22.15 23.31 -6.34
C PRO A 53 21.77 21.84 -6.52
N GLN A 54 21.90 21.04 -5.46
CA GLN A 54 21.45 19.66 -5.47
C GLN A 54 19.95 19.63 -5.79
N ASP A 55 19.62 19.08 -6.95
CA ASP A 55 18.25 18.78 -7.34
C ASP A 55 17.61 17.93 -6.23
N LYS A 56 16.66 18.51 -5.53
CA LYS A 56 15.73 17.80 -4.66
C LYS A 56 15.05 16.74 -5.53
N LYS A 57 15.49 15.47 -5.42
CA LYS A 57 14.78 14.34 -6.01
C LYS A 57 13.33 14.44 -5.56
N LYS A 58 12.43 14.83 -6.46
CA LYS A 58 10.99 14.69 -6.26
C LYS A 58 10.77 13.25 -5.86
N LYS A 59 10.26 13.02 -4.65
CA LYS A 59 9.79 11.69 -4.20
C LYS A 59 8.77 11.24 -5.24
N THR A 60 9.19 10.36 -6.16
CA THR A 60 8.24 9.70 -7.06
C THR A 60 7.33 8.89 -6.15
N SER A 61 6.02 9.13 -6.24
CA SER A 61 5.04 8.38 -5.46
C SER A 61 5.33 6.88 -5.61
N GLY A 62 5.12 6.08 -4.56
CA GLY A 62 5.35 4.62 -4.59
C GLY A 62 4.71 3.94 -5.81
N LEU A 63 3.60 4.49 -6.30
CA LEU A 63 2.91 4.11 -7.53
C LEU A 63 3.78 4.19 -8.79
N ALA A 64 4.61 5.22 -8.94
CA ALA A 64 5.52 5.35 -10.09
C ALA A 64 6.66 4.32 -10.04
N THR A 65 7.12 4.00 -8.84
CA THR A 65 8.15 2.97 -8.61
C THR A 65 7.60 1.58 -8.87
N LEU A 66 6.38 1.27 -8.43
CA LEU A 66 5.68 0.02 -8.72
C LEU A 66 5.47 -0.15 -10.23
N LYS A 67 4.95 0.88 -10.92
CA LYS A 67 4.78 0.86 -12.38
C LYS A 67 6.09 0.56 -13.11
N LYS A 68 7.22 1.15 -12.67
CA LYS A 68 8.56 0.87 -13.25
C LYS A 68 9.04 -0.56 -12.96
N LYS A 69 8.75 -1.13 -11.80
CA LYS A 69 9.13 -2.50 -11.43
C LYS A 69 8.46 -3.53 -12.34
N PHE A 70 7.19 -3.33 -12.68
CA PHE A 70 6.43 -4.22 -13.56
C PHE A 70 6.75 -4.06 -15.06
N ILE A 71 7.36 -2.95 -15.49
CA ILE A 71 7.67 -2.69 -16.91
C ILE A 71 9.01 -3.32 -17.34
N LYS A 72 9.90 -3.70 -16.41
CA LYS A 72 11.21 -4.27 -16.74
C LYS A 72 11.09 -5.74 -17.15
N ARG A 73 10.69 -5.99 -18.41
CA ARG A 73 10.63 -7.33 -19.01
C ARG A 73 12.03 -7.92 -19.19
N ARG A 74 12.30 -9.06 -18.55
CA ARG A 74 13.42 -9.93 -18.91
C ARG A 74 12.99 -10.78 -20.10
N LYS A 75 13.66 -10.62 -21.25
CA LYS A 75 13.52 -11.53 -22.40
C LYS A 75 14.06 -12.90 -21.97
N SER A 76 13.18 -13.89 -21.86
CA SER A 76 13.52 -15.29 -21.58
C SER A 76 13.77 -16.03 -22.89
N SER A 77 14.69 -17.00 -22.90
CA SER A 77 14.94 -17.90 -24.04
C SER A 77 13.70 -18.72 -24.45
N ARG A 78 12.79 -19.01 -23.52
CA ARG A 78 11.49 -19.67 -23.78
C ARG A 78 10.54 -18.83 -24.65
N SER A 79 10.73 -17.52 -24.71
CA SER A 79 9.91 -16.65 -25.56
C SER A 79 10.02 -17.00 -27.05
N ALA A 80 11.17 -17.52 -27.49
CA ALA A 80 11.39 -17.91 -28.89
C ALA A 80 10.54 -19.13 -29.31
N ASP A 81 10.39 -20.11 -28.41
CA ASP A 81 9.60 -21.32 -28.72
C ASP A 81 8.11 -21.00 -28.80
N HIS A 82 7.59 -20.17 -27.90
CA HIS A 82 6.21 -19.71 -27.93
C HIS A 82 5.92 -18.84 -29.15
N ALA A 83 6.82 -17.95 -29.53
CA ALA A 83 6.71 -17.17 -30.78
C ALA A 83 6.65 -18.07 -32.00
N LYS A 84 7.48 -19.13 -32.06
CA LYS A 84 7.47 -20.10 -33.14
C LYS A 84 6.13 -20.83 -33.21
N GLN A 85 5.61 -21.31 -32.08
CA GLN A 85 4.31 -22.02 -32.04
C GLN A 85 3.17 -21.11 -32.53
N MET A 86 3.16 -19.84 -32.13
CA MET A 86 2.16 -18.87 -32.59
C MET A 86 2.28 -18.60 -34.09
N ARG A 87 3.50 -18.47 -34.60
CA ARG A 87 3.76 -18.29 -36.04
C ARG A 87 3.27 -19.50 -36.86
N GLU A 88 3.52 -20.71 -36.37
CA GLU A 88 3.00 -21.94 -37.01
C GLU A 88 1.48 -21.95 -37.03
N LEU A 89 0.79 -21.57 -35.99
CA LEU A 89 -0.67 -21.44 -35.95
C LEU A 89 -1.16 -20.45 -36.99
N LEU A 90 -0.58 -19.24 -37.01
CA LEU A 90 -1.08 -18.14 -37.85
C LEU A 90 -0.66 -18.27 -39.33
N SER A 91 0.30 -19.12 -39.64
CA SER A 91 0.79 -19.30 -41.04
C SER A 91 -0.29 -19.73 -42.04
N GLY A 92 -1.36 -20.36 -41.57
CA GLY A 92 -2.49 -20.77 -42.39
C GLY A 92 -3.73 -19.89 -42.29
N TRP A 93 -3.63 -18.73 -41.63
CA TRP A 93 -4.76 -17.82 -41.42
C TRP A 93 -4.84 -16.76 -42.52
N ASP A 94 -6.07 -16.31 -42.83
CA ASP A 94 -6.27 -15.11 -43.64
C ASP A 94 -5.78 -13.86 -42.86
N VAL A 95 -5.26 -12.89 -43.58
CA VAL A 95 -4.78 -11.63 -43.01
C VAL A 95 -5.88 -10.91 -42.19
N ARG A 96 -7.14 -11.02 -42.60
CA ARG A 96 -8.27 -10.44 -41.87
C ARG A 96 -8.46 -11.08 -40.50
N ASP A 97 -8.28 -12.41 -40.41
CA ASP A 97 -8.39 -13.14 -39.16
C ASP A 97 -7.24 -12.78 -38.20
N VAL A 98 -6.03 -12.61 -38.73
CA VAL A 98 -4.87 -12.15 -37.94
C VAL A 98 -5.11 -10.75 -37.43
N ASN A 99 -5.63 -9.83 -38.24
CA ASN A 99 -6.00 -8.49 -37.81
C ASN A 99 -7.06 -8.51 -36.70
N ALA A 100 -8.12 -9.33 -36.86
CA ALA A 100 -9.15 -9.48 -35.86
C ALA A 100 -8.61 -10.00 -34.52
N LEU A 101 -7.64 -10.92 -34.54
CA LEU A 101 -6.97 -11.40 -33.32
C LEU A 101 -6.14 -10.30 -32.66
N VAL A 102 -5.43 -9.48 -33.44
CA VAL A 102 -4.66 -8.35 -32.89
C VAL A 102 -5.58 -7.31 -32.30
N GLU A 103 -6.69 -6.98 -32.93
CA GLU A 103 -7.71 -6.08 -32.37
C GLU A 103 -8.27 -6.60 -31.04
N GLU A 104 -8.53 -7.91 -30.91
CA GLU A 104 -8.97 -8.53 -29.66
C GLU A 104 -7.89 -8.41 -28.55
N TYR A 105 -6.62 -8.60 -28.89
CA TYR A 105 -5.51 -8.41 -27.97
C TYR A 105 -5.36 -6.94 -27.56
N GLU A 106 -5.54 -6.00 -28.46
CA GLU A 106 -5.45 -4.56 -28.16
C GLU A 106 -6.61 -4.12 -27.25
N GLY A 107 -7.83 -4.58 -27.53
CA GLY A 107 -8.96 -4.34 -26.65
C GLY A 107 -8.75 -4.93 -25.25
N THR A 108 -8.21 -6.15 -25.16
CA THR A 108 -7.89 -6.78 -23.87
C THR A 108 -6.77 -6.04 -23.14
N SER A 109 -5.77 -5.54 -23.88
CA SER A 109 -4.68 -4.73 -23.30
C SER A 109 -5.17 -3.40 -22.74
N ALA A 110 -6.11 -2.74 -23.42
CA ALA A 110 -6.75 -1.52 -22.92
C ALA A 110 -7.55 -1.78 -21.63
N LEU A 111 -8.30 -2.88 -21.59
CA LEU A 111 -9.01 -3.32 -20.38
C LEU A 111 -8.04 -3.62 -19.23
N LYS A 112 -6.89 -4.24 -19.52
CA LYS A 112 -5.84 -4.49 -18.53
C LYS A 112 -5.32 -3.19 -17.92
N GLU A 113 -5.06 -2.17 -18.72
CA GLU A 113 -4.58 -0.88 -18.20
C GLU A 113 -5.60 -0.24 -17.25
N LEU A 114 -6.90 -0.24 -17.63
CA LEU A 114 -7.98 0.25 -16.75
C LEU A 114 -8.09 -0.57 -15.47
N TYR A 115 -8.00 -1.89 -15.57
CA TYR A 115 -8.00 -2.78 -14.42
C TYR A 115 -6.84 -2.50 -13.46
N LEU A 116 -5.64 -2.27 -14.00
CA LEU A 116 -4.47 -1.89 -13.21
C LEU A 116 -4.66 -0.56 -12.50
N GLN A 117 -5.17 0.46 -13.20
CA GLN A 117 -5.47 1.75 -12.59
C GLN A 117 -6.47 1.62 -11.46
N ALA A 118 -7.54 0.84 -11.65
CA ALA A 118 -8.54 0.59 -10.62
C ALA A 118 -7.95 -0.15 -9.41
N ASN A 119 -7.08 -1.13 -9.62
CA ASN A 119 -6.43 -1.88 -8.54
C ASN A 119 -5.38 -1.08 -7.78
N LEU A 120 -4.72 -0.14 -8.44
CA LEU A 120 -3.76 0.78 -7.81
C LEU A 120 -4.46 1.91 -7.06
N ALA A 121 -5.71 2.21 -7.41
CA ALA A 121 -6.47 3.24 -6.72
C ALA A 121 -6.75 2.85 -5.27
N ARG A 122 -6.56 3.80 -4.37
CA ARG A 122 -6.94 3.72 -2.97
C ARG A 122 -7.32 5.12 -2.46
N PRO A 123 -8.14 5.23 -1.41
CA PRO A 123 -8.44 6.51 -0.79
C PRO A 123 -7.13 7.22 -0.38
N GLU A 124 -7.07 8.52 -0.60
CA GLU A 124 -5.93 9.31 -0.17
C GLU A 124 -5.88 9.42 1.36
N ALA A 125 -4.72 9.14 1.96
CA ALA A 125 -4.54 9.34 3.40
C ALA A 125 -4.56 10.83 3.75
N ARG A 126 -5.03 11.13 4.95
CA ARG A 126 -5.01 12.51 5.45
C ARG A 126 -3.57 12.92 5.73
N THR A 127 -3.14 13.99 5.12
CA THR A 127 -1.80 14.56 5.30
C THR A 127 -1.70 15.34 6.62
N LEU A 128 -0.47 15.56 7.07
CA LEU A 128 -0.17 16.43 8.21
C LEU A 128 -0.85 17.80 8.07
N GLN A 129 -0.78 18.41 6.90
CA GLN A 129 -1.38 19.70 6.59
C GLN A 129 -2.90 19.71 6.84
N LYS A 130 -3.62 18.68 6.34
CA LYS A 130 -5.07 18.54 6.53
C LYS A 130 -5.41 18.36 8.02
N ASP A 131 -4.63 17.56 8.74
CA ASP A 131 -4.85 17.32 10.16
C ASP A 131 -4.52 18.55 11.01
N MET A 132 -3.49 19.34 10.64
CA MET A 132 -3.20 20.62 11.28
C MET A 132 -4.28 21.67 11.02
N ALA A 133 -4.89 21.69 9.82
CA ALA A 133 -6.03 22.56 9.54
C ALA A 133 -7.24 22.21 10.44
N GLU A 134 -7.52 20.92 10.63
CA GLU A 134 -8.56 20.45 11.54
C GLU A 134 -8.23 20.80 13.00
N LEU A 135 -6.98 20.63 13.41
CA LEU A 135 -6.51 21.03 14.74
C LEU A 135 -6.78 22.52 15.00
N TYR A 136 -6.46 23.39 14.04
CA TYR A 136 -6.74 24.81 14.14
C TYR A 136 -8.24 25.11 14.19
N GLN A 137 -9.06 24.39 13.45
CA GLN A 137 -10.50 24.58 13.42
C GLN A 137 -11.17 24.14 14.73
N TYR A 138 -10.86 22.94 15.22
CA TYR A 138 -11.54 22.33 16.37
C TYR A 138 -10.87 22.58 17.72
N LYS A 139 -9.70 23.18 17.73
CA LYS A 139 -9.00 23.63 18.95
C LYS A 139 -8.77 22.50 19.97
N TYR A 140 -8.42 21.29 19.51
CA TYR A 140 -8.10 20.19 20.43
C TYR A 140 -6.86 20.52 21.28
N CYS A 141 -6.93 20.31 22.59
CA CYS A 141 -5.78 20.42 23.50
C CYS A 141 -5.02 21.76 23.42
N THR A 142 -5.72 22.87 23.22
CA THR A 142 -5.10 24.21 23.26
C THR A 142 -4.52 24.49 24.65
N ASP A 143 -3.37 25.14 24.69
CA ASP A 143 -2.60 25.41 25.93
C ASP A 143 -2.26 26.88 26.17
N VAL A 144 -2.65 27.77 25.25
CA VAL A 144 -2.49 29.22 25.39
C VAL A 144 -3.61 29.95 24.63
N ASP A 145 -4.06 31.07 25.20
CA ASP A 145 -5.04 31.97 24.62
C ASP A 145 -4.37 33.28 24.19
N LEU A 146 -4.42 33.60 22.90
CA LEU A 146 -3.95 34.90 22.41
C LEU A 146 -5.14 35.86 22.34
N ILE A 147 -5.02 37.03 22.98
CA ILE A 147 -6.06 38.05 22.95
C ILE A 147 -5.59 39.17 22.02
N PHE A 148 -6.29 39.31 20.90
CA PHE A 148 -6.04 40.35 19.91
C PHE A 148 -7.35 41.09 19.58
N GLN A 149 -7.36 42.42 19.72
CA GLN A 149 -8.55 43.25 19.54
C GLN A 149 -9.79 42.73 20.28
N GLU A 150 -9.62 42.42 21.58
CA GLU A 150 -10.67 41.86 22.44
C GLU A 150 -11.18 40.47 22.05
N THR A 151 -10.61 39.84 21.01
CA THR A 151 -10.94 38.50 20.58
C THR A 151 -9.94 37.49 21.09
N CYS A 152 -10.43 36.37 21.66
CA CYS A 152 -9.63 35.29 22.18
C CYS A 152 -9.40 34.23 21.06
N PHE A 153 -8.14 33.86 20.84
CA PHE A 153 -7.68 32.82 19.93
C PHE A 153 -6.99 31.70 20.72
N PRO A 154 -7.72 30.62 21.05
CA PRO A 154 -7.10 29.44 21.66
C PRO A 154 -6.16 28.76 20.66
N VAL A 155 -4.89 28.54 21.03
CA VAL A 155 -3.84 28.03 20.14
C VAL A 155 -2.88 27.09 20.89
N HIS A 156 -1.82 26.64 20.22
CA HIS A 156 -0.85 25.70 20.74
C HIS A 156 0.56 26.30 20.74
N ARG A 157 1.17 26.40 21.93
CA ARG A 157 2.53 26.96 22.11
C ARG A 157 3.55 26.28 21.23
N ALA A 158 3.54 24.95 21.23
CA ALA A 158 4.49 24.15 20.47
C ALA A 158 4.45 24.46 18.97
N ILE A 159 3.26 24.57 18.39
CA ILE A 159 3.08 24.88 16.97
C ILE A 159 3.51 26.31 16.67
N LEU A 160 3.04 27.29 17.46
CA LEU A 160 3.39 28.70 17.24
C LEU A 160 4.90 28.93 17.37
N ALA A 161 5.53 28.37 18.40
CA ALA A 161 6.97 28.54 18.62
C ALA A 161 7.83 27.84 17.55
N ALA A 162 7.36 26.72 17.02
CA ALA A 162 8.05 26.01 15.94
C ALA A 162 7.96 26.76 14.60
N ARG A 163 6.81 27.42 14.36
CA ARG A 163 6.47 28.00 13.08
C ARG A 163 6.78 29.49 12.93
N CYS A 164 6.92 30.20 14.05
CA CYS A 164 6.99 31.65 14.03
C CYS A 164 8.06 32.19 15.01
N PRO A 165 9.12 32.86 14.52
CA PRO A 165 10.17 33.43 15.36
C PRO A 165 9.64 34.43 16.39
N PHE A 166 8.67 35.26 16.02
CA PHE A 166 8.02 36.20 16.93
C PHE A 166 7.38 35.46 18.12
N PHE A 167 6.54 34.45 17.84
CA PHE A 167 5.90 33.68 18.91
C PHE A 167 6.90 32.85 19.72
N LYS A 168 7.96 32.35 19.09
CA LYS A 168 9.04 31.69 19.82
C LYS A 168 9.67 32.60 20.89
N THR A 169 9.93 33.84 20.56
CA THR A 169 10.48 34.82 21.48
C THR A 169 9.46 35.23 22.55
N LEU A 170 8.23 35.52 22.14
CA LEU A 170 7.16 35.91 23.04
C LEU A 170 6.87 34.85 24.11
N LEU A 171 6.71 33.60 23.70
CA LEU A 171 6.41 32.46 24.57
C LEU A 171 7.59 32.08 25.48
N SER A 172 8.81 32.38 25.06
CA SER A 172 10.01 32.17 25.90
C SER A 172 10.11 33.20 27.04
N SER A 173 9.61 34.43 26.82
CA SER A 173 9.60 35.49 27.81
C SER A 173 8.41 35.41 28.77
N SER A 174 7.35 34.66 28.42
CA SER A 174 6.17 34.46 29.29
C SER A 174 6.20 33.07 29.92
N PRO A 175 6.72 32.94 31.16
CA PRO A 175 6.93 31.60 31.75
C PRO A 175 5.65 30.92 32.26
N GLU A 176 4.50 31.60 32.24
CA GLU A 176 3.24 31.06 32.77
C GLU A 176 2.49 30.24 31.75
N TYR A 177 2.36 28.96 32.02
CA TYR A 177 1.51 28.06 31.25
C TYR A 177 0.04 28.42 31.43
N GLY A 178 -0.73 28.49 30.33
CA GLY A 178 -2.14 28.81 30.39
C GLY A 178 -2.47 30.27 30.59
N ALA A 179 -1.47 31.15 30.53
CA ALA A 179 -1.71 32.57 30.55
C ALA A 179 -2.41 33.04 29.27
N GLU A 180 -3.34 33.93 29.45
CA GLU A 180 -3.83 34.78 28.39
C GLU A 180 -2.73 35.75 27.99
N ILE A 181 -2.35 35.77 26.73
CA ILE A 181 -1.33 36.68 26.21
C ILE A 181 -2.02 37.79 25.40
N ILE A 182 -1.97 39.00 25.92
CA ILE A 182 -2.50 40.17 25.23
C ILE A 182 -1.52 40.54 24.11
N MET A 183 -1.99 40.55 22.88
CA MET A 183 -1.21 40.90 21.71
C MET A 183 -1.31 42.40 21.46
N ASP A 184 -0.23 43.12 21.71
CA ASP A 184 -0.10 44.54 21.40
C ASP A 184 0.62 44.67 20.03
N ILE A 185 -0.15 44.57 18.96
CA ILE A 185 0.33 44.68 17.58
C ILE A 185 -0.18 45.99 17.02
N ASN A 186 0.72 46.96 16.86
CA ASN A 186 0.40 48.31 16.39
C ASN A 186 0.65 48.50 14.91
N THR A 187 0.95 47.42 14.15
CA THR A 187 1.25 47.47 12.73
C THR A 187 0.00 47.82 11.94
N ALA A 188 0.04 48.91 11.20
CA ALA A 188 -1.08 49.36 10.40
C ALA A 188 -1.44 48.30 9.32
N GLY A 189 -2.72 47.90 9.26
CA GLY A 189 -3.21 46.95 8.28
C GLY A 189 -3.40 45.53 8.80
N ILE A 190 -2.97 45.20 10.03
CA ILE A 190 -3.25 43.91 10.64
C ILE A 190 -4.55 44.02 11.44
N ASP A 191 -5.63 43.58 10.86
CA ASP A 191 -6.93 43.44 11.50
C ASP A 191 -7.17 42.00 12.00
N MET A 192 -8.28 41.77 12.70
CA MET A 192 -8.65 40.46 13.24
C MET A 192 -8.74 39.35 12.18
N PRO A 193 -9.37 39.56 10.99
CA PRO A 193 -9.36 38.56 9.92
C PRO A 193 -7.95 38.22 9.42
N MET A 194 -7.09 39.24 9.30
CA MET A 194 -5.70 39.07 8.89
C MET A 194 -4.91 38.25 9.91
N PHE A 195 -5.09 38.54 11.21
CA PHE A 195 -4.45 37.81 12.29
C PHE A 195 -4.93 36.36 12.33
N SER A 196 -6.23 36.11 12.15
CA SER A 196 -6.78 34.75 12.05
C SER A 196 -6.20 33.97 10.88
N ALA A 197 -6.05 34.62 9.72
CA ALA A 197 -5.47 33.99 8.53
C ALA A 197 -3.95 33.72 8.71
N LEU A 198 -3.23 34.60 9.40
CA LEU A 198 -1.84 34.35 9.78
C LEU A 198 -1.73 33.12 10.68
N LEU A 199 -2.56 33.02 11.70
CA LEU A 199 -2.60 31.82 12.56
C LEU A 199 -2.90 30.56 11.75
N HIS A 200 -3.91 30.60 10.85
CA HIS A 200 -4.21 29.48 9.96
C HIS A 200 -2.98 29.08 9.10
N TYR A 201 -2.29 30.06 8.53
CA TYR A 201 -1.06 29.83 7.78
C TYR A 201 0.04 29.15 8.62
N LEU A 202 0.21 29.54 9.89
CA LEU A 202 1.19 28.90 10.77
C LEU A 202 0.89 27.41 10.97
N TYR A 203 -0.39 26.99 10.99
CA TYR A 203 -0.77 25.60 11.11
C TYR A 203 -0.67 24.83 9.80
N THR A 204 -1.02 25.44 8.69
CA THR A 204 -1.22 24.74 7.41
C THR A 204 -0.10 24.95 6.39
N GLY A 205 0.63 26.06 6.52
CA GLY A 205 1.58 26.52 5.50
C GLY A 205 0.90 27.18 4.28
N GLU A 206 -0.42 27.37 4.33
CA GLU A 206 -1.19 27.98 3.25
C GLU A 206 -2.11 29.08 3.79
N PHE A 207 -2.10 30.23 3.10
CA PHE A 207 -3.12 31.25 3.32
C PHE A 207 -4.41 30.78 2.65
N GLY A 208 -5.55 30.94 3.32
CA GLY A 208 -6.85 30.67 2.70
C GLY A 208 -7.02 31.52 1.43
N MET A 209 -7.34 30.89 0.31
CA MET A 209 -7.39 31.51 -1.01
C MET A 209 -8.44 32.60 -1.18
N GLU A 210 -9.33 32.79 -0.22
CA GLU A 210 -10.51 33.67 -0.36
C GLU A 210 -10.22 35.15 -0.09
N ASP A 211 -9.09 35.47 0.55
CA ASP A 211 -8.77 36.86 0.88
C ASP A 211 -7.76 37.45 -0.12
N SER A 212 -8.25 38.33 -1.00
CA SER A 212 -7.44 39.03 -2.01
C SER A 212 -6.27 39.84 -1.44
N ARG A 213 -6.30 40.18 -0.13
CA ARG A 213 -5.22 40.89 0.55
C ARG A 213 -3.91 40.11 0.61
N PHE A 214 -3.98 38.76 0.65
CA PHE A 214 -2.77 37.91 0.61
C PHE A 214 -2.13 37.79 -0.78
N GLN A 215 -2.77 38.36 -1.79
CA GLN A 215 -2.14 38.57 -3.12
C GLN A 215 -1.29 39.85 -3.16
N ASN A 216 -1.43 40.71 -2.16
CA ASN A 216 -0.63 41.95 -2.07
C ASN A 216 0.72 41.64 -1.41
N VAL A 217 1.80 41.78 -2.19
CA VAL A 217 3.17 41.55 -1.75
C VAL A 217 3.56 42.42 -0.57
N ASP A 218 3.10 43.68 -0.53
CA ASP A 218 3.45 44.62 0.54
C ASP A 218 2.92 44.16 1.89
N ILE A 219 1.72 43.58 1.94
CA ILE A 219 1.14 43.01 3.14
C ILE A 219 1.92 41.77 3.59
N LEU A 220 2.32 40.91 2.66
CA LEU A 220 3.13 39.72 2.98
C LEU A 220 4.51 40.13 3.51
N VAL A 221 5.10 41.19 2.98
CA VAL A 221 6.36 41.74 3.49
C VAL A 221 6.18 42.27 4.91
N GLN A 222 5.14 43.06 5.19
CA GLN A 222 4.84 43.57 6.54
C GLN A 222 4.64 42.43 7.56
N LEU A 223 3.89 41.38 7.18
CA LEU A 223 3.72 40.20 8.04
C LEU A 223 5.06 39.48 8.29
N SER A 224 5.90 39.39 7.27
CA SER A 224 7.23 38.79 7.38
C SER A 224 8.18 39.61 8.28
N GLU A 225 8.11 40.95 8.22
CA GLU A 225 8.89 41.84 9.05
C GLU A 225 8.46 41.77 10.53
N GLU A 226 7.16 41.72 10.80
CA GLU A 226 6.61 41.68 12.15
C GLU A 226 6.79 40.31 12.82
N PHE A 227 6.42 39.25 12.12
CA PHE A 227 6.33 37.88 12.68
C PHE A 227 7.52 36.99 12.31
N GLY A 228 8.33 37.39 11.33
CA GLY A 228 9.36 36.56 10.72
C GLY A 228 8.79 35.62 9.66
N THR A 229 9.68 35.09 8.84
CA THR A 229 9.33 34.15 7.77
C THR A 229 9.45 32.71 8.26
N PRO A 230 8.35 31.95 8.34
CA PRO A 230 8.42 30.52 8.69
C PRO A 230 9.04 29.73 7.55
N ASN A 231 9.67 28.60 7.87
CA ASN A 231 10.08 27.62 6.89
C ASN A 231 8.85 26.87 6.33
N SER A 232 9.06 25.88 5.44
CA SER A 232 7.98 24.99 5.04
C SER A 232 7.46 24.20 6.26
N LEU A 233 6.17 23.84 6.23
CA LEU A 233 5.53 23.09 7.32
C LEU A 233 6.33 21.82 7.69
N ASP A 234 6.79 21.08 6.67
CA ASP A 234 7.54 19.84 6.87
C ASP A 234 8.87 20.05 7.61
N VAL A 235 9.57 21.16 7.32
CA VAL A 235 10.85 21.48 7.96
C VAL A 235 10.63 21.85 9.43
N ASP A 236 9.66 22.69 9.71
CA ASP A 236 9.40 23.16 11.07
C ASP A 236 8.80 22.05 11.94
N MET A 237 7.93 21.20 11.38
CA MET A 237 7.38 20.06 12.13
C MET A 237 8.43 18.97 12.36
N ARG A 238 9.39 18.79 11.44
CA ARG A 238 10.57 17.94 11.67
C ARG A 238 11.42 18.49 12.82
N ALA A 239 11.68 19.79 12.82
CA ALA A 239 12.43 20.43 13.90
C ALA A 239 11.67 20.32 15.24
N LEU A 240 10.35 20.45 15.25
CA LEU A 240 9.53 20.24 16.43
C LEU A 240 9.67 18.82 16.98
N PHE A 241 9.71 17.81 16.10
CA PHE A 241 9.97 16.42 16.46
C PHE A 241 11.38 16.21 17.02
N ASP A 242 12.39 16.81 16.40
CA ASP A 242 13.78 16.60 16.78
C ASP A 242 14.12 17.28 18.13
N TYR A 243 13.57 18.47 18.40
CA TYR A 243 13.87 19.26 19.60
C TYR A 243 12.84 19.11 20.72
N MET A 244 11.63 18.65 20.42
CA MET A 244 10.54 18.48 21.41
C MET A 244 10.29 19.70 22.32
N CYS A 245 10.41 20.93 21.77
CA CYS A 245 10.14 22.15 22.54
C CYS A 245 8.67 22.18 22.95
N TYR A 246 8.40 22.53 24.21
CA TYR A 246 7.04 22.59 24.79
C TYR A 246 6.27 21.26 24.76
N TYR A 247 6.98 20.12 24.85
CA TYR A 247 6.30 18.83 24.98
C TYR A 247 5.44 18.79 26.25
N ASP A 248 4.26 18.20 26.11
CA ASP A 248 3.27 18.08 27.17
C ASP A 248 2.76 16.65 27.40
N VAL A 249 3.37 15.68 26.70
CA VAL A 249 3.12 14.25 26.83
C VAL A 249 4.43 13.50 26.96
N VAL A 250 4.42 12.48 27.82
CA VAL A 250 5.45 11.45 27.92
C VAL A 250 4.79 10.08 27.72
N LEU A 251 5.27 9.33 26.72
CA LEU A 251 4.84 7.97 26.47
C LEU A 251 5.74 7.00 27.22
N SER A 252 5.13 6.13 28.02
CA SER A 252 5.76 5.05 28.76
C SER A 252 5.16 3.72 28.32
N PHE A 253 5.89 2.63 28.49
CA PHE A 253 5.45 1.30 28.06
C PHE A 253 5.37 0.38 29.28
N SER A 254 4.24 -0.35 29.42
CA SER A 254 4.10 -1.39 30.43
C SER A 254 4.50 -2.72 29.80
N SER A 255 5.56 -3.33 30.28
CA SER A 255 5.88 -4.72 29.98
C SER A 255 5.20 -5.64 31.02
N ASN A 256 4.59 -6.75 30.56
CA ASN A 256 4.00 -7.77 31.45
C ASN A 256 5.05 -8.49 32.34
N SER A 257 6.28 -7.99 32.42
CA SER A 257 7.35 -8.53 33.25
C SER A 257 7.35 -8.02 34.70
N ASP A 258 6.35 -7.26 35.13
CA ASP A 258 6.21 -6.79 36.52
C ASP A 258 5.99 -7.92 37.55
N LEU A 259 6.01 -9.19 37.08
CA LEU A 259 5.97 -10.38 37.95
C LEU A 259 7.35 -10.83 38.47
N VAL A 260 8.44 -10.13 38.17
CA VAL A 260 9.80 -10.48 38.62
C VAL A 260 10.45 -9.35 39.45
N GLU A 261 9.68 -8.61 40.23
CA GLU A 261 10.21 -7.78 41.30
C GLU A 261 10.43 -8.59 42.58
N THR A 262 11.31 -9.59 42.58
CA THR A 262 11.69 -10.24 43.86
C THR A 262 13.17 -10.51 44.05
N PHE A 263 14.07 -9.93 43.27
CA PHE A 263 15.49 -9.95 43.65
C PHE A 263 16.18 -8.62 43.29
N GLY A 264 16.57 -7.90 44.32
CA GLY A 264 17.23 -6.61 44.28
C GLY A 264 18.44 -6.56 43.35
N GLY A 265 18.27 -5.90 42.25
CA GLY A 265 19.30 -5.45 41.37
C GLY A 265 18.95 -4.05 40.92
N SER A 266 19.66 -3.05 41.43
CA SER A 266 19.63 -1.68 40.93
C SER A 266 20.02 -1.71 39.43
N GLN A 267 19.06 -1.93 38.53
CA GLN A 267 19.24 -1.66 37.13
C GLN A 267 18.75 -0.23 36.87
N ASN A 268 19.72 0.67 36.70
CA ASN A 268 19.55 1.94 36.01
C ASN A 268 19.21 1.68 34.54
N CYS A 269 18.07 1.08 34.24
CA CYS A 269 17.42 1.20 32.98
C CYS A 269 16.80 2.60 32.97
N LEU A 270 17.53 3.57 32.45
CA LEU A 270 16.98 4.82 31.98
C LEU A 270 16.06 4.43 30.83
N ASP A 271 14.79 4.10 31.16
CA ASP A 271 13.74 3.96 30.16
C ASP A 271 13.71 5.26 29.38
N GLU A 272 14.10 5.20 28.12
CA GLU A 272 14.10 6.35 27.23
C GLU A 272 12.63 6.79 27.06
N GLU A 273 12.25 7.77 27.88
CA GLU A 273 10.92 8.36 27.84
C GLU A 273 10.73 9.05 26.49
N LEU A 274 9.71 8.65 25.75
CA LEU A 274 9.37 9.28 24.49
C LEU A 274 8.46 10.49 24.74
N ARG A 275 8.93 11.65 24.33
CA ARG A 275 8.21 12.92 24.44
C ARG A 275 7.34 13.16 23.22
N ALA A 276 6.22 13.84 23.39
CA ALA A 276 5.29 14.18 22.32
C ALA A 276 4.46 15.44 22.69
N HIS A 277 3.63 15.88 21.75
CA HIS A 277 2.70 17.00 21.92
C HIS A 277 1.26 16.50 21.80
N LYS A 278 0.40 16.80 22.80
CA LYS A 278 -1.04 16.47 22.77
C LYS A 278 -1.69 16.95 21.49
N ALA A 279 -1.36 18.16 21.05
CA ALA A 279 -1.85 18.75 19.82
C ALA A 279 -1.59 17.85 18.62
N VAL A 280 -0.36 17.37 18.44
CA VAL A 280 0.03 16.55 17.29
C VAL A 280 -0.58 15.16 17.39
N ILE A 281 -0.39 14.43 18.49
CA ILE A 281 -0.88 13.06 18.59
C ILE A 281 -2.41 12.98 18.52
N SER A 282 -3.14 14.00 19.04
CA SER A 282 -4.61 14.03 18.99
C SER A 282 -5.15 14.42 17.61
N SER A 283 -4.43 15.26 16.85
CA SER A 283 -4.84 15.61 15.49
C SER A 283 -4.63 14.44 14.51
N ARG A 284 -3.54 13.69 14.70
CA ARG A 284 -3.11 12.62 13.79
C ARG A 284 -3.78 11.27 14.07
N SER A 285 -4.20 11.01 15.30
CA SER A 285 -4.78 9.73 15.71
C SER A 285 -6.05 9.93 16.52
N PRO A 286 -7.20 9.45 16.00
CA PRO A 286 -8.45 9.41 16.76
C PRO A 286 -8.33 8.62 18.06
N PHE A 287 -7.54 7.55 18.10
CA PHE A 287 -7.26 6.81 19.33
C PHE A 287 -6.70 7.70 20.43
N PHE A 288 -5.62 8.45 20.16
CA PHE A 288 -5.04 9.35 21.15
C PHE A 288 -5.97 10.50 21.51
N ARG A 289 -6.73 11.02 20.54
CA ARG A 289 -7.75 12.05 20.78
C ARG A 289 -8.80 11.57 21.77
N HIS A 290 -9.37 10.41 21.56
CA HIS A 290 -10.36 9.83 22.45
C HIS A 290 -9.78 9.46 23.81
N LEU A 291 -8.54 8.97 23.86
CA LEU A 291 -7.84 8.68 25.11
C LEU A 291 -7.68 9.94 25.97
N LEU A 292 -7.18 11.04 25.39
CA LEU A 292 -7.01 12.31 26.09
C LEU A 292 -8.35 12.91 26.53
N GLN A 293 -9.36 12.89 25.66
CA GLN A 293 -10.71 13.36 26.01
C GLN A 293 -11.34 12.54 27.15
N ARG A 294 -11.14 11.22 27.17
CA ARG A 294 -11.62 10.38 28.27
C ARG A 294 -10.97 10.76 29.59
N ARG A 295 -9.63 10.94 29.62
CA ARG A 295 -8.89 11.32 30.83
C ARG A 295 -9.35 12.66 31.40
N ILE A 296 -9.68 13.63 30.55
CA ILE A 296 -10.27 14.90 30.98
C ILE A 296 -11.64 14.66 31.64
N ARG A 297 -12.51 13.83 31.03
CA ARG A 297 -13.84 13.54 31.58
C ARG A 297 -13.81 12.75 32.88
N THR A 298 -12.83 11.88 33.07
CA THR A 298 -12.68 11.07 34.31
C THR A 298 -11.96 11.84 35.41
N GLY A 299 -11.45 13.04 35.15
CA GLY A 299 -10.68 13.84 36.10
C GLY A 299 -9.25 13.32 36.35
N GLU A 300 -8.80 12.36 35.54
CA GLU A 300 -7.40 11.86 35.55
C GLU A 300 -6.43 12.89 34.97
N GLU A 301 -6.91 13.75 34.08
CA GLU A 301 -6.18 14.86 33.51
C GLU A 301 -6.50 16.13 34.26
N ILE A 302 -5.50 16.73 34.84
CA ILE A 302 -5.65 18.04 35.49
C ILE A 302 -5.74 19.06 34.36
N THR A 303 -6.91 19.71 34.24
CA THR A 303 -7.16 20.78 33.26
C THR A 303 -6.49 22.09 33.60
N ASP A 304 -5.75 22.13 34.73
CA ASP A 304 -5.01 23.31 35.13
C ASP A 304 -3.85 23.57 34.16
N ARG A 305 -4.05 24.53 33.27
CA ARG A 305 -3.07 24.95 32.26
C ARG A 305 -1.80 25.58 32.89
N THR A 306 -1.80 25.82 34.19
CA THR A 306 -0.67 26.37 34.92
C THR A 306 0.32 25.31 35.38
N LEU A 307 -0.08 24.05 35.44
CA LEU A 307 0.79 22.95 35.85
C LEU A 307 1.69 22.49 34.71
N ARG A 308 3.00 22.56 34.92
CA ARG A 308 4.04 22.20 33.94
C ARG A 308 4.34 20.71 33.84
N THR A 309 3.61 19.85 34.53
CA THR A 309 3.87 18.40 34.48
C THR A 309 3.30 17.79 33.23
N PRO A 310 4.14 17.15 32.36
CA PRO A 310 3.65 16.49 31.20
C PRO A 310 2.70 15.33 31.56
N THR A 311 1.67 15.12 30.74
CA THR A 311 0.77 13.99 30.90
C THR A 311 1.50 12.69 30.57
N ARG A 312 1.54 11.77 31.53
CA ARG A 312 2.10 10.43 31.29
C ARG A 312 1.03 9.50 30.71
N ILE A 313 1.28 8.95 29.53
CA ILE A 313 0.44 7.95 28.87
C ILE A 313 1.19 6.63 28.90
N ILE A 314 0.59 5.61 29.53
CA ILE A 314 1.14 4.27 29.58
C ILE A 314 0.50 3.47 28.45
N LEU A 315 1.33 2.96 27.53
CA LEU A 315 0.93 2.13 26.41
C LEU A 315 1.22 0.67 26.73
N ASP A 316 0.31 -0.21 26.35
CA ASP A 316 0.49 -1.65 26.46
C ASP A 316 1.46 -2.14 25.36
N GLU A 317 2.62 -2.64 25.77
CA GLU A 317 3.67 -3.12 24.85
C GLU A 317 3.24 -4.33 24.03
N SER A 318 2.23 -5.08 24.48
CA SER A 318 1.65 -6.17 23.70
C SER A 318 0.86 -5.69 22.47
N ILE A 319 0.37 -4.44 22.50
CA ILE A 319 -0.41 -3.82 21.42
C ILE A 319 0.48 -2.89 20.60
N ILE A 320 1.28 -2.04 21.27
CA ILE A 320 2.20 -1.11 20.64
C ILE A 320 3.62 -1.39 21.17
N PRO A 321 4.38 -2.27 20.53
CA PRO A 321 5.74 -2.56 20.92
C PRO A 321 6.61 -1.30 20.92
N LYS A 322 7.38 -1.11 21.99
CA LYS A 322 8.25 0.07 22.20
C LYS A 322 9.15 0.35 20.99
N LYS A 323 9.64 -0.70 20.31
CA LYS A 323 10.49 -0.57 19.11
C LYS A 323 9.86 0.30 18.01
N TYR A 324 8.52 0.27 17.83
CA TYR A 324 7.84 1.04 16.79
C TYR A 324 7.45 2.47 17.19
N ALA A 325 7.50 2.79 18.46
CA ALA A 325 6.97 4.06 18.96
C ALA A 325 7.64 5.28 18.31
N LYS A 326 8.96 5.24 18.12
CA LYS A 326 9.70 6.33 17.46
C LYS A 326 9.34 6.47 15.98
N VAL A 327 9.11 5.35 15.27
CA VAL A 327 8.65 5.34 13.87
C VAL A 327 7.26 5.94 13.75
N ILE A 328 6.35 5.55 14.67
CA ILE A 328 4.98 6.08 14.72
C ILE A 328 4.99 7.59 14.95
N LEU A 329 5.72 8.05 15.97
CA LEU A 329 5.86 9.48 16.27
C LEU A 329 6.48 10.23 15.09
N ASN A 330 7.57 9.73 14.50
CA ASN A 330 8.17 10.37 13.33
C ASN A 330 7.14 10.54 12.19
N CYS A 331 6.32 9.53 11.93
CA CYS A 331 5.27 9.61 10.91
C CYS A 331 4.18 10.64 11.29
N MET A 332 3.82 10.78 12.57
CA MET A 332 2.85 11.78 13.03
C MET A 332 3.30 13.22 12.76
N TYR A 333 4.60 13.48 12.80
CA TYR A 333 5.16 14.83 12.58
C TYR A 333 5.58 15.09 11.13
N THR A 334 5.81 14.06 10.31
CA THR A 334 6.47 14.24 9.00
C THR A 334 5.79 13.56 7.82
N ASP A 335 4.71 12.80 8.03
CA ASP A 335 4.07 11.95 7.02
C ASP A 335 5.01 10.89 6.40
N VAL A 336 6.15 10.58 7.05
CA VAL A 336 7.15 9.66 6.54
C VAL A 336 7.26 8.43 7.43
N VAL A 337 7.09 7.24 6.83
CA VAL A 337 7.34 5.96 7.49
C VAL A 337 8.78 5.54 7.22
N ASP A 338 9.62 5.63 8.25
CA ASP A 338 11.05 5.31 8.17
C ASP A 338 11.38 4.15 9.12
N LEU A 339 11.48 2.94 8.56
CA LEU A 339 11.87 1.74 9.30
C LEU A 339 13.38 1.65 9.57
N SER A 340 14.20 2.50 8.95
CA SER A 340 15.65 2.51 9.21
C SER A 340 15.98 2.86 10.65
N VAL A 341 15.08 3.60 11.31
CA VAL A 341 15.19 3.97 12.72
C VAL A 341 15.23 2.75 13.65
N LEU A 342 14.60 1.62 13.25
CA LEU A 342 14.59 0.38 14.03
C LEU A 342 15.99 -0.26 14.14
N HIS A 343 16.83 -0.05 13.12
CA HIS A 343 18.16 -0.63 13.03
C HIS A 343 19.27 0.35 13.44
N SER A 344 18.93 1.60 13.75
CA SER A 344 19.89 2.66 14.05
C SER A 344 20.29 2.75 15.52
N SER A 345 19.66 2.00 16.42
CA SER A 345 20.11 1.94 17.82
C SER A 345 21.46 1.24 17.87
N PRO A 346 22.54 1.92 18.28
CA PRO A 346 23.78 1.24 18.56
C PRO A 346 23.58 0.39 19.80
N SER A 347 23.25 -0.87 19.65
CA SER A 347 23.43 -1.83 20.71
C SER A 347 24.94 -1.99 20.87
N VAL A 348 25.50 -1.20 21.75
CA VAL A 348 26.87 -1.36 22.20
C VAL A 348 27.02 -2.81 22.64
N GLY A 349 27.71 -3.63 21.81
CA GLY A 349 28.31 -4.90 22.14
C GLY A 349 27.59 -5.78 23.18
N SER A 350 26.30 -6.00 23.02
CA SER A 350 25.56 -6.85 23.92
C SER A 350 25.75 -8.31 23.52
N LEU A 351 26.20 -9.14 24.44
CA LEU A 351 26.17 -10.60 24.39
C LEU A 351 24.82 -11.17 23.94
N SER A 352 23.76 -10.37 23.94
CA SER A 352 22.41 -10.71 23.50
C SER A 352 22.29 -10.91 21.98
N GLU A 353 23.11 -10.24 21.16
CA GLU A 353 23.07 -10.36 19.70
C GLU A 353 23.63 -11.72 19.24
N VAL A 354 24.70 -12.17 19.89
CA VAL A 354 25.25 -13.51 19.67
C VAL A 354 24.29 -14.59 20.18
N GLN A 355 23.59 -14.34 21.29
CA GLN A 355 22.55 -15.23 21.81
C GLN A 355 21.29 -15.24 20.94
N ALA A 356 20.91 -14.13 20.32
CA ALA A 356 19.78 -14.08 19.38
C ALA A 356 20.11 -14.83 18.07
N LEU A 357 21.34 -14.73 17.56
CA LEU A 357 21.83 -15.52 16.44
C LEU A 357 21.89 -17.03 16.76
N VAL A 358 22.31 -17.38 17.97
CA VAL A 358 22.35 -18.78 18.45
C VAL A 358 20.95 -19.32 18.73
N ALA A 359 19.99 -18.46 19.14
CA ALA A 359 18.60 -18.84 19.39
C ALA A 359 17.73 -18.92 18.11
N GLY A 360 18.31 -18.68 16.91
CA GLY A 360 17.57 -18.76 15.64
C GLY A 360 16.47 -17.70 15.49
N LYS A 361 16.50 -16.61 16.25
CA LYS A 361 15.66 -15.45 15.98
C LYS A 361 16.21 -14.75 14.74
N LEU A 362 15.72 -15.19 13.59
CA LEU A 362 15.88 -14.49 12.32
C LEU A 362 15.44 -13.04 12.52
N ASN A 363 16.29 -12.09 12.15
CA ASN A 363 15.89 -10.69 12.08
C ASN A 363 14.69 -10.60 11.12
N MET A 364 13.61 -9.95 11.57
CA MET A 364 12.45 -9.71 10.74
C MET A 364 12.84 -8.97 9.47
N THR A 365 12.25 -9.35 8.37
CA THR A 365 12.41 -8.63 7.12
C THR A 365 11.69 -7.28 7.18
N ARG A 366 12.12 -6.32 6.37
CA ARG A 366 11.46 -5.01 6.27
C ARG A 366 9.96 -5.13 5.96
N ALA A 367 9.56 -6.13 5.18
CA ALA A 367 8.15 -6.41 4.87
C ALA A 367 7.40 -6.89 6.12
N GLU A 368 7.98 -7.79 6.92
CA GLU A 368 7.36 -8.29 8.15
C GLU A 368 7.22 -7.19 9.20
N GLU A 369 8.22 -6.32 9.35
CA GLU A 369 8.13 -5.14 10.21
C GLU A 369 7.00 -4.19 9.76
N ALA A 370 6.87 -3.96 8.46
CA ALA A 370 5.78 -3.15 7.91
C ALA A 370 4.40 -3.80 8.11
N MET A 371 4.31 -5.14 8.06
CA MET A 371 3.06 -5.88 8.33
C MET A 371 2.65 -5.74 9.81
N GLU A 372 3.58 -5.85 10.76
CA GLU A 372 3.28 -5.60 12.17
C GLU A 372 2.83 -4.16 12.39
N LEU A 373 3.59 -3.20 11.84
CA LEU A 373 3.30 -1.79 12.00
C LEU A 373 1.97 -1.38 11.35
N TYR A 374 1.56 -2.05 10.29
CA TYR A 374 0.25 -1.84 9.65
C TYR A 374 -0.90 -2.13 10.61
N HIS A 375 -0.84 -3.21 11.39
CA HIS A 375 -1.86 -3.53 12.39
C HIS A 375 -1.92 -2.49 13.50
N ILE A 376 -0.77 -1.99 13.93
CA ILE A 376 -0.69 -0.90 14.91
C ILE A 376 -1.31 0.39 14.34
N ALA A 377 -1.04 0.68 13.06
CA ALA A 377 -1.61 1.84 12.37
C ALA A 377 -3.15 1.78 12.31
N LEU A 378 -3.71 0.60 12.05
CA LEU A 378 -5.16 0.38 12.09
C LEU A 378 -5.73 0.58 13.51
N PHE A 379 -5.05 0.08 14.54
CA PHE A 379 -5.44 0.26 15.93
C PHE A 379 -5.43 1.75 16.34
N LEU A 380 -4.43 2.49 15.89
CA LEU A 380 -4.32 3.94 16.13
C LEU A 380 -5.27 4.77 15.26
N GLU A 381 -5.98 4.15 14.31
CA GLU A 381 -6.78 4.81 13.27
C GLU A 381 -5.96 5.86 12.47
N PHE A 382 -4.67 5.56 12.25
CA PHE A 382 -3.71 6.46 11.61
C PHE A 382 -3.43 6.03 10.16
N ASN A 383 -4.27 6.50 9.23
CA ASN A 383 -4.27 6.07 7.84
C ASN A 383 -2.98 6.39 7.06
N MET A 384 -2.31 7.50 7.38
CA MET A 384 -1.03 7.84 6.75
C MET A 384 0.05 6.78 7.04
N LEU A 385 0.13 6.33 8.28
CA LEU A 385 1.03 5.26 8.69
C LEU A 385 0.64 3.92 8.01
N ALA A 386 -0.66 3.60 7.97
CA ALA A 386 -1.15 2.38 7.33
C ALA A 386 -0.78 2.36 5.84
N GLN A 387 -1.01 3.44 5.10
CA GLN A 387 -0.65 3.53 3.68
C GLN A 387 0.86 3.50 3.44
N GLY A 388 1.65 4.13 4.30
CA GLY A 388 3.11 4.04 4.22
C GLY A 388 3.62 2.61 4.42
N CYS A 389 3.01 1.84 5.33
CA CYS A 389 3.30 0.42 5.49
C CYS A 389 2.89 -0.39 4.24
N GLU A 390 1.71 -0.15 3.68
CA GLU A 390 1.27 -0.77 2.43
C GLU A 390 2.27 -0.55 1.29
N ASP A 391 2.79 0.66 1.13
CA ASP A 391 3.78 0.99 0.12
C ASP A 391 5.08 0.20 0.32
N ILE A 392 5.57 0.12 1.55
CA ILE A 392 6.77 -0.67 1.89
C ILE A 392 6.58 -2.16 1.58
N ILE A 393 5.41 -2.73 1.95
CA ILE A 393 5.11 -4.14 1.69
C ILE A 393 5.02 -4.38 0.18
N ALA A 394 4.32 -3.51 -0.56
CA ALA A 394 4.16 -3.64 -2.01
C ALA A 394 5.50 -3.50 -2.75
N GLU A 395 6.40 -2.61 -2.31
CA GLU A 395 7.76 -2.49 -2.84
C GLU A 395 8.61 -3.74 -2.57
N SER A 396 8.30 -4.48 -1.52
CA SER A 396 9.02 -5.70 -1.10
C SER A 396 8.53 -6.96 -1.81
N ILE A 397 7.48 -6.90 -2.65
CA ILE A 397 6.96 -8.06 -3.36
C ILE A 397 8.04 -8.63 -4.31
N SER A 398 8.36 -9.89 -4.11
CA SER A 398 9.32 -10.68 -4.88
C SER A 398 8.91 -12.15 -4.86
N LEU A 399 9.62 -13.02 -5.56
CA LEU A 399 9.36 -14.46 -5.48
C LEU A 399 9.49 -14.97 -4.04
N ASP A 400 10.49 -14.51 -3.29
CA ASP A 400 10.77 -14.99 -1.94
C ASP A 400 9.73 -14.54 -0.91
N THR A 401 9.11 -13.38 -1.12
CA THR A 401 8.14 -12.78 -0.18
C THR A 401 6.69 -13.00 -0.58
N LEU A 402 6.43 -13.44 -1.80
CA LEU A 402 5.09 -13.54 -2.38
C LEU A 402 4.12 -14.34 -1.51
N ILE A 403 4.52 -15.52 -1.06
CA ILE A 403 3.66 -16.42 -0.26
C ILE A 403 3.32 -15.80 1.09
N ALA A 404 4.30 -15.23 1.77
CA ALA A 404 4.09 -14.57 3.05
C ALA A 404 3.14 -13.38 2.92
N ILE A 405 3.33 -12.55 1.87
CA ILE A 405 2.49 -11.39 1.60
C ILE A 405 1.06 -11.79 1.22
N LEU A 406 0.89 -12.80 0.34
CA LEU A 406 -0.43 -13.32 -0.02
C LEU A 406 -1.17 -13.88 1.20
N LYS A 407 -0.49 -14.65 2.03
CA LYS A 407 -1.06 -15.22 3.26
C LYS A 407 -1.47 -14.13 4.25
N TRP A 408 -0.60 -13.16 4.50
CA TRP A 408 -0.89 -12.04 5.41
C TRP A 408 -2.05 -11.18 4.91
N SER A 409 -2.03 -10.79 3.63
CA SER A 409 -3.02 -9.90 3.04
C SER A 409 -4.40 -10.54 2.85
N SER A 410 -4.48 -11.87 2.86
CA SER A 410 -5.75 -12.63 2.80
C SER A 410 -6.47 -12.70 4.15
N GLN A 411 -5.80 -12.34 5.25
CA GLN A 411 -6.40 -12.37 6.58
C GLN A 411 -7.46 -11.25 6.73
N PRO A 412 -8.41 -11.37 7.66
CA PRO A 412 -9.48 -10.37 7.85
C PRO A 412 -8.98 -8.95 8.09
N TYR A 413 -7.83 -8.82 8.75
CA TYR A 413 -7.18 -7.53 9.04
C TYR A 413 -6.01 -7.20 8.10
N GLY A 414 -5.79 -8.01 7.05
CA GLY A 414 -4.78 -7.75 6.04
C GLY A 414 -5.22 -6.65 5.06
N SER A 415 -4.25 -6.04 4.40
CA SER A 415 -4.53 -5.02 3.39
C SER A 415 -5.06 -5.62 2.10
N LYS A 416 -6.31 -5.30 1.76
CA LYS A 416 -6.91 -5.67 0.46
C LYS A 416 -6.19 -5.01 -0.72
N TRP A 417 -5.61 -3.84 -0.51
CA TRP A 417 -4.85 -3.15 -1.55
C TRP A 417 -3.54 -3.90 -1.84
N VAL A 418 -2.78 -4.27 -0.81
CA VAL A 418 -1.57 -5.10 -0.95
C VAL A 418 -1.90 -6.46 -1.56
N HIS A 419 -3.02 -7.06 -1.18
CA HIS A 419 -3.47 -8.33 -1.75
C HIS A 419 -3.65 -8.25 -3.27
N ARG A 420 -4.29 -7.19 -3.77
CA ARG A 420 -4.43 -6.95 -5.22
C ARG A 420 -3.08 -6.78 -5.91
N GLN A 421 -2.11 -6.09 -5.25
CA GLN A 421 -0.76 -5.93 -5.80
C GLN A 421 -0.01 -7.27 -5.88
N ALA A 422 -0.13 -8.11 -4.83
CA ALA A 422 0.49 -9.42 -4.80
C ALA A 422 -0.11 -10.38 -5.85
N LEU A 423 -1.43 -10.37 -6.04
CA LEU A 423 -2.09 -11.14 -7.10
C LEU A 423 -1.70 -10.63 -8.50
N HIS A 424 -1.56 -9.33 -8.67
CA HIS A 424 -1.07 -8.77 -9.93
C HIS A 424 0.37 -9.24 -10.21
N PHE A 425 1.25 -9.18 -9.22
CA PHE A 425 2.62 -9.71 -9.34
C PHE A 425 2.61 -11.20 -9.70
N LEU A 426 1.77 -12.00 -9.04
CA LEU A 426 1.59 -13.42 -9.35
C LEU A 426 1.23 -13.64 -10.81
N CYS A 427 0.30 -12.85 -11.36
CA CYS A 427 -0.10 -12.97 -12.77
C CYS A 427 0.99 -12.53 -13.74
N GLU A 428 1.71 -11.43 -13.46
CA GLU A 428 2.75 -10.91 -14.34
C GLU A 428 4.02 -11.78 -14.37
N GLU A 429 4.41 -12.32 -13.21
CA GLU A 429 5.62 -13.13 -13.07
C GLU A 429 5.32 -14.63 -12.99
N PHE A 430 4.11 -15.05 -13.43
CA PHE A 430 3.66 -16.43 -13.29
C PHE A 430 4.61 -17.44 -13.91
N THR A 431 5.25 -17.11 -15.02
CA THR A 431 6.26 -17.97 -15.67
C THR A 431 7.45 -18.28 -14.76
N GLN A 432 7.87 -17.31 -13.94
CA GLN A 432 8.95 -17.50 -12.97
C GLN A 432 8.42 -18.26 -11.73
N VAL A 433 7.26 -17.88 -11.25
CA VAL A 433 6.61 -18.52 -10.09
C VAL A 433 6.42 -20.01 -10.32
N MET A 434 5.81 -20.42 -11.47
CA MET A 434 5.51 -21.82 -11.76
C MET A 434 6.77 -22.69 -11.95
N THR A 435 7.94 -22.09 -12.21
CA THR A 435 9.21 -22.80 -12.35
C THR A 435 10.02 -22.85 -11.06
N SER A 436 9.57 -22.21 -9.98
CA SER A 436 10.19 -22.19 -8.68
C SER A 436 9.42 -23.06 -7.66
N ASP A 437 10.06 -23.36 -6.53
CA ASP A 437 9.42 -24.12 -5.46
C ASP A 437 8.25 -23.36 -4.81
N VAL A 438 8.26 -22.03 -4.89
CA VAL A 438 7.19 -21.14 -4.44
C VAL A 438 5.82 -21.51 -5.02
N PHE A 439 5.78 -22.05 -6.23
CA PHE A 439 4.55 -22.49 -6.88
C PHE A 439 3.79 -23.53 -6.08
N TYR A 440 4.49 -24.46 -5.45
CA TYR A 440 3.88 -25.54 -4.65
C TYR A 440 3.32 -25.08 -3.31
N GLU A 441 3.73 -23.90 -2.84
CA GLU A 441 3.24 -23.26 -1.63
C GLU A 441 1.99 -22.40 -1.85
N LEU A 442 1.64 -22.12 -3.13
CA LEU A 442 0.43 -21.36 -3.45
C LEU A 442 -0.82 -22.09 -2.96
N SER A 443 -1.72 -21.35 -2.32
CA SER A 443 -3.05 -21.87 -1.97
C SER A 443 -3.88 -22.08 -3.23
N LYS A 444 -4.85 -23.00 -3.16
CA LYS A 444 -5.80 -23.25 -4.23
C LYS A 444 -6.53 -21.97 -4.68
N ASP A 445 -6.92 -21.12 -3.72
CA ASP A 445 -7.69 -19.91 -4.00
C ASP A 445 -6.86 -18.84 -4.75
N HIS A 446 -5.60 -18.67 -4.37
CA HIS A 446 -4.70 -17.77 -5.11
C HIS A 446 -4.42 -18.29 -6.52
N LEU A 447 -4.20 -19.60 -6.65
CA LEU A 447 -3.98 -20.23 -7.95
C LEU A 447 -5.22 -20.13 -8.82
N LEU A 448 -6.42 -20.37 -8.27
CA LEU A 448 -7.70 -20.21 -8.96
C LEU A 448 -7.88 -18.78 -9.47
N THR A 449 -7.65 -17.80 -8.61
CA THR A 449 -7.75 -16.39 -9.00
C THR A 449 -6.78 -16.03 -10.13
N ALA A 450 -5.55 -16.56 -10.09
CA ALA A 450 -4.56 -16.32 -11.13
C ALA A 450 -4.98 -16.94 -12.48
N ILE A 451 -5.44 -18.20 -12.48
CA ILE A 451 -5.82 -18.88 -13.73
C ILE A 451 -7.13 -18.38 -14.33
N GLN A 452 -7.97 -17.71 -13.57
CA GLN A 452 -9.16 -17.03 -14.08
C GLN A 452 -8.83 -15.73 -14.84
N SER A 453 -7.66 -15.14 -14.56
CA SER A 453 -7.27 -13.85 -15.14
C SER A 453 -6.96 -13.96 -16.65
N ASP A 454 -7.52 -13.06 -17.45
CA ASP A 454 -7.17 -12.90 -18.87
C ASP A 454 -5.74 -12.38 -19.07
N TYR A 455 -5.10 -11.91 -18.00
CA TYR A 455 -3.80 -11.22 -18.02
C TYR A 455 -2.64 -12.10 -17.54
N LEU A 456 -2.91 -13.35 -17.20
CA LEU A 456 -1.90 -14.30 -16.72
C LEU A 456 -0.81 -14.52 -17.77
N GLN A 457 0.44 -14.29 -17.40
CA GLN A 457 1.60 -14.39 -18.28
C GLN A 457 2.13 -15.83 -18.35
N ALA A 458 1.35 -16.72 -18.98
CA ALA A 458 1.75 -18.10 -19.28
C ALA A 458 0.97 -18.65 -20.48
N SER A 459 1.53 -19.65 -21.17
CA SER A 459 0.82 -20.42 -22.19
C SER A 459 -0.16 -21.39 -21.55
N GLU A 460 -1.25 -21.72 -22.25
CA GLU A 460 -2.24 -22.68 -21.72
C GLU A 460 -1.62 -24.08 -21.52
N GLN A 461 -0.66 -24.46 -22.35
CA GLN A 461 0.11 -25.70 -22.17
C GLN A 461 0.90 -25.70 -20.86
N ASP A 462 1.58 -24.61 -20.58
CA ASP A 462 2.35 -24.49 -19.34
C ASP A 462 1.43 -24.45 -18.12
N ILE A 463 0.31 -23.72 -18.20
CA ILE A 463 -0.70 -23.70 -17.14
C ILE A 463 -1.16 -25.13 -16.83
N LEU A 464 -1.60 -25.89 -17.84
CA LEU A 464 -2.05 -27.27 -17.66
C LEU A 464 -0.96 -28.14 -17.03
N LYS A 465 0.26 -28.08 -17.59
CA LYS A 465 1.42 -28.85 -17.12
C LYS A 465 1.72 -28.60 -15.63
N TYR A 466 1.76 -27.34 -15.24
CA TYR A 466 2.11 -26.99 -13.86
C TYR A 466 0.95 -27.17 -12.89
N LEU A 467 -0.32 -27.04 -13.33
CA LEU A 467 -1.48 -27.39 -12.50
C LEU A 467 -1.48 -28.89 -12.14
N ILE A 468 -1.18 -29.75 -13.10
CA ILE A 468 -1.06 -31.20 -12.83
C ILE A 468 0.05 -31.47 -11.81
N LYS A 469 1.22 -30.84 -11.96
CA LYS A 469 2.32 -30.97 -11.00
C LYS A 469 1.96 -30.47 -9.61
N TRP A 470 1.25 -29.31 -9.54
CA TRP A 470 0.77 -28.78 -8.27
C TRP A 470 -0.23 -29.73 -7.61
N GLY A 471 -1.16 -30.29 -8.35
CA GLY A 471 -2.10 -31.28 -7.86
C GLY A 471 -1.42 -32.55 -7.35
N GLU A 472 -0.43 -33.06 -8.10
CA GLU A 472 0.39 -34.20 -7.66
C GLU A 472 1.15 -33.89 -6.38
N HIS A 473 1.71 -32.70 -6.24
CA HIS A 473 2.37 -32.27 -5.00
C HIS A 473 1.39 -32.18 -3.83
N GLN A 474 0.19 -31.62 -4.03
CA GLN A 474 -0.85 -31.57 -2.99
C GLN A 474 -1.32 -32.97 -2.58
N LEU A 475 -1.45 -33.87 -3.55
CA LEU A 475 -1.79 -35.27 -3.28
C LEU A 475 -0.71 -35.96 -2.45
N MET A 476 0.57 -35.77 -2.80
CA MET A 476 1.70 -36.30 -2.03
C MET A 476 1.71 -35.77 -0.60
N LYS A 477 1.41 -34.48 -0.41
CA LYS A 477 1.30 -33.87 0.91
C LYS A 477 0.17 -34.49 1.72
N ARG A 478 -1.02 -34.68 1.13
CA ARG A 478 -2.15 -35.37 1.80
C ARG A 478 -1.81 -36.79 2.22
N ILE A 479 -1.08 -37.54 1.38
CA ILE A 479 -0.62 -38.91 1.71
C ILE A 479 0.38 -38.86 2.86
N ALA A 480 1.31 -37.92 2.85
CA ALA A 480 2.28 -37.74 3.93
C ALA A 480 1.61 -37.43 5.28
N ASP A 481 0.60 -36.57 5.27
CA ASP A 481 -0.14 -36.17 6.46
C ASP A 481 -1.00 -37.35 7.02
N ARG A 482 -1.52 -38.22 6.16
CA ARG A 482 -2.32 -39.39 6.56
C ARG A 482 -1.47 -40.54 7.11
N GLU A 483 -0.31 -40.80 6.52
CA GLU A 483 0.55 -41.96 6.83
C GLU A 483 2.03 -41.54 6.94
N PRO A 484 2.43 -40.78 7.97
CA PRO A 484 3.80 -40.27 8.11
C PRO A 484 4.87 -41.37 8.15
N ASN A 485 4.51 -42.59 8.58
CA ASN A 485 5.43 -43.72 8.67
C ASN A 485 5.71 -44.42 7.32
N LEU A 486 4.85 -44.26 6.31
CA LEU A 486 5.01 -44.90 5.00
C LEU A 486 6.10 -44.22 4.15
N LEU A 487 6.22 -42.91 4.27
CA LEU A 487 7.25 -42.15 3.56
C LEU A 487 8.66 -42.36 4.16
N SER A 488 8.77 -42.51 5.50
CA SER A 488 10.03 -42.83 6.15
C SER A 488 10.54 -44.22 5.81
N GLY A 489 9.62 -45.20 5.64
CA GLY A 489 9.94 -46.55 5.20
C GLY A 489 10.38 -46.69 3.74
N THR A 490 9.89 -45.79 2.85
CA THR A 490 10.26 -45.79 1.43
C THR A 490 11.59 -45.08 1.17
N ALA A 491 12.00 -44.15 2.01
CA ALA A 491 13.31 -43.46 1.88
C ALA A 491 14.50 -44.42 2.06
N HIS A 492 14.37 -45.49 2.86
CA HIS A 492 15.41 -46.49 3.02
C HIS A 492 15.38 -47.62 1.98
N SER A 493 14.29 -47.82 1.26
CA SER A 493 14.17 -48.87 0.24
C SER A 493 14.49 -48.44 -1.18
N VAL A 494 14.83 -47.18 -1.39
CA VAL A 494 15.12 -46.59 -2.71
C VAL A 494 16.42 -47.08 -3.36
N ASN A 495 17.25 -47.86 -2.67
CA ASN A 495 18.57 -48.18 -3.17
C ASN A 495 18.69 -49.50 -3.93
N LYS A 496 17.65 -50.28 -4.21
CA LYS A 496 17.91 -51.56 -4.92
C LYS A 496 16.95 -52.05 -6.01
N ARG A 497 15.83 -51.47 -6.29
CA ARG A 497 15.01 -51.78 -7.51
C ARG A 497 13.97 -50.69 -7.65
N GLY A 498 13.87 -50.10 -8.88
CA GLY A 498 12.94 -49.03 -9.14
C GLY A 498 11.59 -49.26 -8.47
N VAL A 499 11.31 -48.50 -7.45
CA VAL A 499 9.99 -48.49 -6.84
C VAL A 499 9.07 -48.06 -7.98
N LYS A 500 8.20 -48.97 -8.45
CA LYS A 500 7.02 -48.56 -9.18
C LYS A 500 6.39 -47.47 -8.35
N ARG A 501 6.40 -46.24 -8.83
CA ARG A 501 5.55 -45.19 -8.27
C ARG A 501 4.20 -45.86 -8.10
N ARG A 502 3.70 -45.98 -6.86
CA ARG A 502 2.28 -46.31 -6.65
C ARG A 502 1.54 -45.42 -7.61
N ASP A 503 0.69 -46.00 -8.44
CA ASP A 503 -0.15 -45.21 -9.33
C ASP A 503 -0.83 -44.20 -8.41
N LEU A 504 -0.50 -42.92 -8.60
CA LEU A 504 -1.13 -41.84 -7.85
C LEU A 504 -2.64 -42.05 -7.97
N ASP A 505 -3.36 -41.97 -6.87
CA ASP A 505 -4.81 -42.11 -6.91
C ASP A 505 -5.38 -41.02 -7.84
N ILE A 506 -5.72 -41.44 -9.06
CA ILE A 506 -6.17 -40.54 -10.12
C ILE A 506 -7.50 -39.90 -9.74
N GLU A 507 -8.35 -40.59 -8.97
CA GLU A 507 -9.63 -40.05 -8.52
C GLU A 507 -9.41 -38.92 -7.52
N GLU A 508 -8.51 -39.09 -6.58
CA GLU A 508 -8.17 -38.04 -5.60
C GLU A 508 -7.46 -36.86 -6.29
N LEU A 509 -6.59 -37.14 -7.26
CA LEU A 509 -5.96 -36.09 -8.06
C LEU A 509 -7.00 -35.29 -8.87
N ARG A 510 -7.99 -35.97 -9.45
CA ARG A 510 -9.11 -35.35 -10.17
C ARG A 510 -9.93 -34.47 -9.22
N GLU A 511 -10.21 -34.93 -8.01
CA GLU A 511 -10.88 -34.12 -6.98
C GLU A 511 -10.12 -32.83 -6.64
N ILE A 512 -8.79 -32.92 -6.45
CA ILE A 512 -7.94 -31.76 -6.17
C ILE A 512 -7.97 -30.76 -7.32
N LEU A 513 -7.92 -31.23 -8.58
CA LEU A 513 -7.81 -30.41 -9.78
C LEU A 513 -9.16 -29.96 -10.36
N SER A 514 -10.27 -30.60 -10.00
CA SER A 514 -11.60 -30.31 -10.55
C SER A 514 -12.02 -28.84 -10.46
N PRO A 515 -11.66 -28.04 -9.44
CA PRO A 515 -12.01 -26.63 -9.40
C PRO A 515 -11.14 -25.74 -10.31
N LEU A 516 -9.99 -26.24 -10.74
CA LEU A 516 -8.98 -25.48 -11.47
C LEU A 516 -9.01 -25.75 -12.98
N LEU A 517 -9.16 -27.01 -13.36
CA LEU A 517 -9.11 -27.44 -14.78
C LEU A 517 -10.12 -26.75 -15.70
N PRO A 518 -11.36 -26.41 -15.29
CA PRO A 518 -12.32 -25.71 -16.13
C PRO A 518 -11.85 -24.33 -16.61
N PHE A 519 -10.85 -23.74 -15.95
CA PHE A 519 -10.31 -22.42 -16.32
C PHE A 519 -9.07 -22.50 -17.22
N VAL A 520 -8.60 -23.71 -17.54
CA VAL A 520 -7.60 -23.93 -18.59
C VAL A 520 -8.30 -23.85 -19.94
N ARG A 521 -7.83 -22.98 -20.81
CA ARG A 521 -8.40 -22.74 -22.15
C ARG A 521 -7.83 -23.76 -23.13
N ILE A 522 -8.40 -24.96 -23.12
CA ILE A 522 -7.88 -26.13 -23.82
C ILE A 522 -7.75 -25.86 -25.33
N GLU A 523 -8.68 -25.09 -25.90
CA GLU A 523 -8.74 -24.70 -27.30
C GLU A 523 -7.56 -23.82 -27.72
N HIS A 524 -6.88 -23.19 -26.76
CA HIS A 524 -5.72 -22.31 -26.99
C HIS A 524 -4.38 -22.99 -26.63
N ILE A 525 -4.36 -24.31 -26.45
CA ILE A 525 -3.11 -25.03 -26.20
C ILE A 525 -2.29 -25.13 -27.48
N LEU A 526 -1.06 -24.68 -27.44
CA LEU A 526 -0.06 -24.81 -28.49
C LEU A 526 1.18 -25.53 -27.94
N PRO A 527 1.84 -26.40 -28.78
CA PRO A 527 1.42 -26.86 -30.12
C PRO A 527 0.18 -27.75 -30.07
N MET A 528 -0.54 -27.87 -31.19
CA MET A 528 -1.79 -28.63 -31.26
C MET A 528 -1.64 -30.12 -30.93
N ASN A 529 -0.46 -30.70 -31.15
CA ASN A 529 -0.09 -32.07 -30.83
C ASN A 529 0.58 -32.17 -29.43
N SER A 530 0.16 -31.32 -28.48
CA SER A 530 0.74 -31.26 -27.12
C SER A 530 0.69 -32.62 -26.42
N GLU A 531 1.87 -33.13 -26.03
CA GLU A 531 1.98 -34.35 -25.22
C GLU A 531 1.32 -34.18 -23.86
N VAL A 532 1.41 -32.97 -23.27
CA VAL A 532 0.81 -32.64 -21.98
C VAL A 532 -0.70 -32.79 -22.03
N LEU A 533 -1.36 -32.28 -23.09
CA LEU A 533 -2.79 -32.41 -23.27
C LEU A 533 -3.17 -33.89 -23.49
N SER A 534 -2.42 -34.59 -24.34
CA SER A 534 -2.66 -36.03 -24.62
C SER A 534 -2.53 -36.88 -23.34
N ASP A 535 -1.55 -36.62 -22.51
CA ASP A 535 -1.37 -37.31 -21.21
C ASP A 535 -2.50 -36.98 -20.23
N ALA A 536 -2.90 -35.74 -20.10
CA ALA A 536 -4.03 -35.33 -19.28
C ALA A 536 -5.34 -36.00 -19.68
N MET A 537 -5.60 -36.15 -20.98
CA MET A 537 -6.76 -36.86 -21.51
C MET A 537 -6.69 -38.36 -21.23
N LYS A 538 -5.53 -39.01 -21.44
CA LYS A 538 -5.32 -40.44 -21.12
C LYS A 538 -5.53 -40.74 -19.65
N ARG A 539 -5.15 -39.82 -18.77
CA ARG A 539 -5.36 -39.91 -17.30
C ARG A 539 -6.81 -39.58 -16.91
N GLY A 540 -7.66 -39.17 -17.83
CA GLY A 540 -9.05 -38.81 -17.58
C GLY A 540 -9.20 -37.54 -16.72
N LEU A 541 -8.19 -36.69 -16.68
CA LEU A 541 -8.24 -35.38 -15.97
C LEU A 541 -9.02 -34.34 -16.80
N ILE A 542 -8.98 -34.44 -18.11
CA ILE A 542 -9.68 -33.58 -19.06
C ILE A 542 -10.51 -34.47 -20.00
N SER A 543 -11.75 -34.08 -20.24
CA SER A 543 -12.60 -34.69 -21.25
C SER A 543 -12.04 -34.40 -22.65
N THR A 544 -12.18 -35.34 -23.57
CA THR A 544 -11.85 -35.08 -24.97
C THR A 544 -12.70 -33.91 -25.45
N PRO A 545 -12.09 -32.81 -25.93
CA PRO A 545 -12.87 -31.72 -26.49
C PRO A 545 -13.75 -32.20 -27.64
N PRO A 546 -14.94 -31.63 -27.86
CA PRO A 546 -15.72 -31.90 -29.05
C PRO A 546 -14.86 -31.71 -30.29
N SER A 547 -15.03 -32.57 -31.29
CA SER A 547 -14.22 -32.56 -32.53
C SER A 547 -14.25 -31.23 -33.28
N ASP A 548 -15.32 -30.48 -33.09
CA ASP A 548 -15.54 -29.15 -33.69
C ASP A 548 -14.72 -28.04 -33.00
N MET A 549 -14.22 -28.28 -31.78
CA MET A 549 -13.37 -27.35 -31.03
C MET A 549 -11.88 -27.64 -31.19
N LEU A 550 -11.52 -28.81 -31.71
CA LEU A 550 -10.13 -29.11 -32.04
C LEU A 550 -9.79 -28.46 -33.37
N PRO A 551 -8.65 -27.80 -33.51
CA PRO A 551 -8.21 -27.27 -34.79
C PRO A 551 -7.98 -28.42 -35.77
N THR A 552 -8.99 -28.71 -36.58
CA THR A 552 -8.88 -29.66 -37.70
C THR A 552 -8.16 -29.02 -38.88
N SER A 553 -7.52 -29.83 -39.71
CA SER A 553 -6.70 -29.41 -40.87
C SER A 553 -7.45 -28.63 -41.95
N GLU A 554 -8.78 -28.53 -41.89
CA GLU A 554 -9.62 -27.96 -42.94
C GLU A 554 -10.59 -26.88 -42.43
N GLY A 555 -10.09 -25.76 -41.89
CA GLY A 555 -10.90 -24.55 -41.78
C GLY A 555 -11.44 -24.17 -40.39
N GLY A 556 -11.30 -25.03 -39.36
CA GLY A 556 -11.79 -24.71 -38.02
C GLY A 556 -10.79 -23.95 -37.12
N LYS A 557 -9.63 -23.57 -37.64
CA LYS A 557 -8.49 -23.08 -36.85
C LYS A 557 -8.67 -21.69 -36.26
N SER A 558 -9.42 -20.83 -36.92
CA SER A 558 -9.65 -19.46 -36.43
C SER A 558 -10.77 -19.38 -35.40
N ASN A 559 -11.69 -20.31 -35.37
CA ASN A 559 -12.92 -20.23 -34.58
C ASN A 559 -12.68 -20.25 -33.07
N ALA A 560 -11.66 -20.98 -32.62
CA ALA A 560 -11.33 -21.05 -31.17
C ALA A 560 -10.69 -19.76 -30.63
N TRP A 561 -10.04 -18.99 -31.50
CA TRP A 561 -9.27 -17.80 -31.14
C TRP A 561 -9.99 -16.50 -31.44
N LEU A 562 -11.04 -16.54 -32.28
CA LEU A 562 -11.75 -15.35 -32.72
C LEU A 562 -13.22 -15.38 -32.30
N ARG A 563 -13.71 -14.24 -31.89
CA ARG A 563 -15.11 -14.02 -31.58
C ARG A 563 -15.93 -14.03 -32.88
N GLN A 564 -16.68 -15.10 -33.14
CA GLN A 564 -17.61 -15.17 -34.27
C GLN A 564 -19.03 -14.80 -33.83
N LYS A 565 -19.74 -14.06 -34.69
CA LYS A 565 -21.08 -13.53 -34.40
C LYS A 565 -22.14 -14.60 -34.07
N ASN A 566 -21.95 -15.85 -34.50
CA ASN A 566 -22.95 -16.92 -34.41
C ASN A 566 -22.41 -18.24 -33.81
N ALA A 567 -21.19 -18.26 -33.32
CA ALA A 567 -20.63 -19.44 -32.69
C ALA A 567 -20.90 -19.43 -31.18
N GLY A 568 -21.16 -20.61 -30.61
CA GLY A 568 -21.48 -20.80 -29.21
C GLY A 568 -20.51 -20.19 -28.19
N ILE A 569 -20.09 -20.89 -27.19
CA ILE A 569 -19.26 -20.34 -26.10
C ILE A 569 -17.89 -19.89 -26.64
N TYR A 570 -17.67 -18.58 -26.73
CA TYR A 570 -16.37 -17.99 -27.04
C TYR A 570 -15.53 -17.84 -25.74
N VAL A 571 -14.33 -18.39 -25.78
CA VAL A 571 -13.33 -18.22 -24.71
C VAL A 571 -12.25 -17.26 -25.20
N ARG A 572 -12.10 -16.13 -24.55
CA ARG A 572 -11.10 -15.11 -24.93
C ARG A 572 -9.68 -15.66 -24.76
N PRO A 573 -8.77 -15.48 -25.73
CA PRO A 573 -7.37 -15.84 -25.56
C PRO A 573 -6.69 -14.96 -24.50
N ARG A 574 -5.80 -15.55 -23.69
CA ARG A 574 -5.06 -14.80 -22.68
C ARG A 574 -4.07 -13.83 -23.32
N LEU A 575 -3.88 -12.71 -22.65
CA LEU A 575 -2.91 -11.68 -23.07
C LEU A 575 -1.48 -12.13 -22.72
N PHE A 576 -1.06 -13.26 -23.31
CA PHE A 576 0.29 -13.78 -23.14
C PHE A 576 1.25 -13.09 -24.10
N SER A 577 2.21 -12.34 -23.56
CA SER A 577 3.07 -11.43 -24.33
C SER A 577 3.74 -12.04 -25.55
N PRO A 578 4.33 -13.27 -25.50
CA PRO A 578 4.96 -13.86 -26.68
C PRO A 578 3.99 -14.11 -27.85
N TYR A 579 2.74 -14.44 -27.54
CA TYR A 579 1.70 -14.64 -28.58
C TYR A 579 1.24 -13.34 -29.19
N VAL A 580 1.03 -12.32 -28.34
CA VAL A 580 0.63 -10.97 -28.78
C VAL A 580 1.70 -10.32 -29.66
N GLU A 581 2.96 -10.41 -29.23
CA GLU A 581 4.08 -9.84 -29.97
C GLU A 581 4.22 -10.51 -31.36
N GLU A 582 4.11 -11.82 -31.42
CA GLU A 582 4.23 -12.55 -32.71
C GLU A 582 3.07 -12.25 -33.65
N ALA A 583 1.83 -12.19 -33.14
CA ALA A 583 0.67 -11.83 -33.97
C ALA A 583 0.83 -10.43 -34.60
N LYS A 584 1.36 -9.47 -33.85
CA LYS A 584 1.66 -8.12 -34.37
C LYS A 584 2.78 -8.11 -35.41
N VAL A 585 3.82 -8.92 -35.22
CA VAL A 585 4.95 -9.01 -36.16
C VAL A 585 4.49 -9.55 -37.52
N ILE A 586 3.56 -10.50 -37.55
CA ILE A 586 3.03 -11.06 -38.79
C ILE A 586 2.30 -9.99 -39.62
N ILE A 587 1.52 -9.11 -38.98
CA ILE A 587 0.84 -8.01 -39.69
C ILE A 587 1.87 -7.03 -40.28
N ILE A 588 2.87 -6.63 -39.50
CA ILE A 588 3.89 -5.67 -39.95
C ILE A 588 4.70 -6.23 -41.14
N ASN A 589 5.00 -7.52 -41.14
CA ASN A 589 5.79 -8.15 -42.21
C ASN A 589 4.95 -8.56 -43.42
N GLY A 590 3.62 -8.63 -43.29
CA GLY A 590 2.68 -8.99 -44.37
C GLY A 590 2.10 -7.78 -45.11
N THR A 591 2.31 -6.57 -44.58
CA THR A 591 2.07 -5.29 -45.29
C THR A 591 3.33 -4.82 -45.96
#